data_8de921bd012bd1237bca44cf86ef8238
#
_entry.id   8de921bd012bd1237bca44cf86ef8238
#
_cell.length_a   1.000
_cell.length_b   1.000
_cell.length_c   1.000
_cell.angle_alpha   90.00
_cell.angle_beta   90.00
_cell.angle_gamma   90.00
#
_symmetry.space_group_name_H-M   'P 1'
#
loop_
_entity.id
_entity.type
_entity.pdbx_description
1 polymer ?
#
loop_
_entity_poly.entity_id
_entity_poly.type
_entity_poly.pdbx_seq_one_letter_code
_entity_poly.pdbx_strand_id
1 'polypeptide(L)'
;ATIREIHHRVKNNLQTVASLLRVQARRARSEEAKEVLGQAMRRVAAIAVVHDTLSSGLSQIVDFDVVFDRVLSLAAEVASLHNTTVHPHKEGEFGELPSEYATPLALALTEIVTNAVEHGLAGREGEVIIRADLNDERLAVEVIDTGTGLPGGTVGDGLGTQIVRTLIDGELGGSITWGPDVRGGTRVAIQ
;
A
#
# COMPACT_ATOMS: atom_id res chain seq x y z
N ALA A 1 -1.02 -29.47 -11.56
CA ALA A 1 -0.68 -28.09 -11.93
C ALA A 1 0.62 -27.69 -11.27
N THR A 2 1.57 -27.16 -12.03
CA THR A 2 2.84 -26.65 -11.50
C THR A 2 2.60 -25.31 -10.78
N ILE A 3 3.47 -24.97 -9.84
CA ILE A 3 3.44 -23.65 -9.15
C ILE A 3 3.42 -22.52 -10.17
N ARG A 4 4.21 -22.64 -11.23
CA ARG A 4 4.26 -21.66 -12.32
C ARG A 4 2.92 -21.49 -13.03
N GLU A 5 2.20 -22.60 -13.27
CA GLU A 5 0.88 -22.56 -13.88
C GLU A 5 -0.17 -21.87 -12.99
N ILE A 6 -0.10 -22.11 -11.67
CA ILE A 6 -0.95 -21.44 -10.69
C ILE A 6 -0.68 -19.93 -10.71
N HIS A 7 0.58 -19.51 -10.73
CA HIS A 7 0.95 -18.11 -10.80
C HIS A 7 0.45 -17.42 -12.07
N HIS A 8 0.54 -18.09 -13.23
CA HIS A 8 -0.01 -17.56 -14.48
C HIS A 8 -1.52 -17.40 -14.44
N ARG A 9 -2.23 -18.36 -13.84
CA ARG A 9 -3.68 -18.27 -13.67
C ARG A 9 -4.10 -17.13 -12.76
N VAL A 10 -3.42 -16.93 -11.65
CA VAL A 10 -3.70 -15.81 -10.73
C VAL A 10 -3.47 -14.49 -11.45
N LYS A 11 -2.37 -14.33 -12.17
CA LYS A 11 -2.09 -13.13 -12.98
C LYS A 11 -3.19 -12.86 -14.00
N ASN A 12 -3.62 -13.88 -14.75
CA ASN A 12 -4.68 -13.75 -15.74
C ASN A 12 -6.02 -13.37 -15.10
N ASN A 13 -6.35 -13.94 -13.95
CA ASN A 13 -7.57 -13.60 -13.21
C ASN A 13 -7.55 -12.15 -12.73
N LEU A 14 -6.41 -11.66 -12.22
CA LEU A 14 -6.26 -10.28 -11.81
C LEU A 14 -6.38 -9.31 -12.97
N GLN A 15 -5.84 -9.65 -14.15
CA GLN A 15 -6.00 -8.85 -15.37
C GLN A 15 -7.46 -8.79 -15.82
N THR A 16 -8.19 -9.89 -15.71
CA THR A 16 -9.62 -9.95 -16.03
C THR A 16 -10.43 -9.06 -15.10
N VAL A 17 -10.17 -9.14 -13.78
CA VAL A 17 -10.83 -8.28 -12.79
C VAL A 17 -10.53 -6.80 -13.05
N ALA A 18 -9.27 -6.46 -13.34
CA ALA A 18 -8.87 -5.11 -13.68
C ALA A 18 -9.61 -4.58 -14.93
N SER A 19 -9.77 -5.42 -15.94
CA SER A 19 -10.50 -5.05 -17.17
C SER A 19 -11.99 -4.83 -16.90
N LEU A 20 -12.62 -5.65 -16.07
CA LEU A 20 -14.02 -5.49 -15.66
C LEU A 20 -14.22 -4.19 -14.87
N LEU A 21 -13.35 -3.87 -13.94
CA LEU A 21 -13.39 -2.63 -13.18
C LEU A 21 -13.22 -1.41 -14.09
N ARG A 22 -12.34 -1.49 -15.08
CA ARG A 22 -12.13 -0.43 -16.07
C ARG A 22 -13.38 -0.16 -16.91
N VAL A 23 -14.08 -1.22 -17.32
CA VAL A 23 -15.35 -1.10 -18.04
C VAL A 23 -16.41 -0.45 -17.15
N GLN A 24 -16.51 -0.86 -15.88
CA GLN A 24 -17.45 -0.27 -14.93
C GLN A 24 -17.14 1.22 -14.67
N ALA A 25 -15.87 1.57 -14.56
CA ALA A 25 -15.45 2.96 -14.36
C ALA A 25 -15.86 3.87 -15.53
N ARG A 26 -15.77 3.37 -16.78
CA ARG A 26 -16.23 4.12 -17.96
C ARG A 26 -17.74 4.33 -17.98
N ARG A 27 -18.50 3.42 -17.38
CA ARG A 27 -19.98 3.49 -17.32
C ARG A 27 -20.48 4.27 -16.11
N ALA A 28 -19.63 4.52 -15.14
CA ALA A 28 -20.00 5.26 -13.93
C ALA A 28 -20.43 6.70 -14.27
N ARG A 29 -21.56 7.10 -13.71
CA ARG A 29 -22.18 8.42 -13.99
C ARG A 29 -21.80 9.47 -12.95
N SER A 30 -21.41 9.08 -11.76
CA SER A 30 -20.98 9.99 -10.69
C SER A 30 -19.45 9.98 -10.55
N GLU A 31 -18.90 11.11 -10.16
CA GLU A 31 -17.46 11.21 -9.87
C GLU A 31 -17.06 10.35 -8.67
N GLU A 32 -17.93 10.27 -7.67
CA GLU A 32 -17.74 9.37 -6.52
C GLU A 32 -17.60 7.89 -6.94
N ALA A 33 -18.47 7.42 -7.83
CA ALA A 33 -18.40 6.05 -8.34
C ALA A 33 -17.12 5.82 -9.15
N LYS A 34 -16.67 6.79 -9.94
CA LYS A 34 -15.41 6.71 -10.67
C LYS A 34 -14.22 6.64 -9.74
N GLU A 35 -14.21 7.41 -8.67
CA GLU A 35 -13.15 7.42 -7.67
C GLU A 35 -13.06 6.08 -6.95
N VAL A 36 -14.18 5.54 -6.48
CA VAL A 36 -14.24 4.22 -5.81
C VAL A 36 -13.73 3.11 -6.73
N LEU A 37 -14.16 3.09 -7.99
CA LEU A 37 -13.70 2.12 -8.97
C LEU A 37 -12.22 2.30 -9.31
N GLY A 38 -11.74 3.53 -9.39
CA GLY A 38 -10.32 3.84 -9.57
C GLY A 38 -9.47 3.32 -8.44
N GLN A 39 -9.89 3.48 -7.19
CA GLN A 39 -9.23 2.90 -6.01
C GLN A 39 -9.21 1.38 -6.06
N ALA A 40 -10.32 0.73 -6.43
CA ALA A 40 -10.38 -0.71 -6.60
C ALA A 40 -9.41 -1.21 -7.68
N MET A 41 -9.31 -0.51 -8.80
CA MET A 41 -8.35 -0.82 -9.87
C MET A 41 -6.90 -0.73 -9.38
N ARG A 42 -6.56 0.28 -8.60
CA ARG A 42 -5.21 0.43 -8.03
C ARG A 42 -4.88 -0.69 -7.04
N ARG A 43 -5.85 -1.12 -6.23
CA ARG A 43 -5.66 -2.27 -5.32
C ARG A 43 -5.41 -3.57 -6.08
N VAL A 44 -6.17 -3.83 -7.14
CA VAL A 44 -5.96 -5.00 -7.99
C VAL A 44 -4.59 -4.95 -8.67
N ALA A 45 -4.17 -3.79 -9.16
CA ALA A 45 -2.84 -3.60 -9.74
C ALA A 45 -1.72 -3.85 -8.70
N ALA A 46 -1.89 -3.38 -7.47
CA ALA A 46 -0.95 -3.63 -6.38
C ALA A 46 -0.84 -5.13 -6.05
N ILE A 47 -1.94 -5.84 -5.98
CA ILE A 47 -1.96 -7.29 -5.77
C ILE A 47 -1.19 -7.99 -6.89
N ALA A 48 -1.40 -7.60 -8.15
CA ALA A 48 -0.73 -8.20 -9.30
C ALA A 48 0.79 -7.97 -9.26
N VAL A 49 1.24 -6.76 -8.94
CA VAL A 49 2.67 -6.42 -8.82
C VAL A 49 3.33 -7.20 -7.70
N VAL A 50 2.71 -7.25 -6.52
CA VAL A 50 3.23 -8.00 -5.37
C VAL A 50 3.29 -9.48 -5.70
N HIS A 51 2.25 -10.03 -6.30
CA HIS A 51 2.22 -11.43 -6.72
C HIS A 51 3.33 -11.75 -7.71
N ASP A 52 3.55 -10.93 -8.73
CA ASP A 52 4.64 -11.10 -9.69
C ASP A 52 6.01 -11.06 -9.00
N THR A 53 6.22 -10.14 -8.08
CA THR A 53 7.49 -9.99 -7.36
C THR A 53 7.78 -11.20 -6.48
N LEU A 54 6.78 -11.74 -5.78
CA LEU A 54 6.93 -12.88 -4.87
C LEU A 54 6.97 -14.22 -5.61
N SER A 55 6.35 -14.33 -6.78
CA SER A 55 6.31 -15.58 -7.54
C SER A 55 7.54 -15.83 -8.40
N SER A 56 8.41 -14.85 -8.57
CA SER A 56 9.68 -14.98 -9.31
C SER A 56 10.76 -15.80 -8.58
N GLY A 57 10.56 -16.11 -7.28
CA GLY A 57 11.45 -16.91 -6.46
C GLY A 57 10.79 -18.15 -5.88
N LEU A 58 11.52 -19.25 -5.80
CA LEU A 58 11.11 -20.46 -5.09
C LEU A 58 11.38 -20.37 -3.58
N SER A 59 11.87 -19.23 -3.11
CA SER A 59 12.25 -19.02 -1.72
C SER A 59 11.03 -18.73 -0.85
N GLN A 60 11.02 -19.32 0.33
CA GLN A 60 10.05 -18.99 1.41
C GLN A 60 10.41 -17.70 2.15
N ILE A 61 11.58 -17.15 1.88
CA ILE A 61 12.07 -15.90 2.47
C ILE A 61 12.26 -14.89 1.35
N VAL A 62 11.82 -13.67 1.60
CA VAL A 62 11.75 -12.58 0.62
C VAL A 62 12.52 -11.38 1.15
N ASP A 63 13.40 -10.82 0.33
CA ASP A 63 13.95 -9.49 0.57
C ASP A 63 12.84 -8.45 0.38
N PHE A 64 12.27 -8.00 1.50
CA PHE A 64 11.13 -7.10 1.48
C PHE A 64 11.50 -5.69 1.02
N ASP A 65 12.74 -5.29 1.11
CA ASP A 65 13.19 -3.98 0.59
C ASP A 65 12.99 -3.89 -0.93
N VAL A 66 13.20 -4.99 -1.65
CA VAL A 66 12.90 -5.07 -3.09
C VAL A 66 11.39 -4.95 -3.37
N VAL A 67 10.56 -5.62 -2.57
CA VAL A 67 9.09 -5.51 -2.67
C VAL A 67 8.64 -4.09 -2.39
N PHE A 68 9.22 -3.45 -1.37
CA PHE A 68 8.87 -2.09 -0.99
C PHE A 68 9.23 -1.06 -2.06
N ASP A 69 10.28 -1.24 -2.84
CA ASP A 69 10.59 -0.40 -3.99
C ASP A 69 9.44 -0.39 -5.01
N ARG A 70 8.74 -1.51 -5.18
CA ARG A 70 7.54 -1.60 -6.02
C ARG A 70 6.36 -0.85 -5.40
N VAL A 71 6.20 -0.90 -4.09
CA VAL A 71 5.19 -0.11 -3.37
C VAL A 71 5.41 1.39 -3.60
N LEU A 72 6.65 1.85 -3.50
CA LEU A 72 6.99 3.24 -3.78
C LEU A 72 6.72 3.64 -5.23
N SER A 73 6.97 2.76 -6.19
CA SER A 73 6.67 3.01 -7.60
C SER A 73 5.16 3.19 -7.83
N LEU A 74 4.32 2.37 -7.21
CA LEU A 74 2.86 2.52 -7.27
C LEU A 74 2.39 3.83 -6.64
N ALA A 75 2.98 4.24 -5.53
CA ALA A 75 2.69 5.52 -4.89
C ALA A 75 3.07 6.71 -5.79
N ALA A 76 4.18 6.62 -6.51
CA ALA A 76 4.59 7.65 -7.48
C ALA A 76 3.60 7.77 -8.64
N GLU A 77 3.03 6.68 -9.14
CA GLU A 77 1.97 6.69 -10.15
C GLU A 77 0.72 7.40 -9.63
N VAL A 78 0.30 7.12 -8.40
CA VAL A 78 -0.83 7.79 -7.75
C VAL A 78 -0.56 9.28 -7.59
N ALA A 79 0.64 9.66 -7.16
CA ALA A 79 1.05 11.06 -7.04
C ALA A 79 0.92 11.81 -8.38
N SER A 80 1.37 11.20 -9.46
CA SER A 80 1.26 11.75 -10.82
C SER A 80 -0.20 11.99 -11.23
N LEU A 81 -1.10 11.06 -10.91
CA LEU A 81 -2.54 11.19 -11.22
C LEU A 81 -3.21 12.34 -10.45
N HIS A 82 -2.72 12.69 -9.27
CA HIS A 82 -3.27 13.73 -8.41
C HIS A 82 -2.49 15.04 -8.46
N ASN A 83 -1.56 15.19 -9.41
CA ASN A 83 -0.66 16.35 -9.49
C ASN A 83 0.06 16.66 -8.18
N THR A 84 0.40 15.62 -7.46
CA THR A 84 1.12 15.69 -6.19
C THR A 84 2.60 15.45 -6.45
N THR A 85 3.45 16.34 -5.93
CA THR A 85 4.91 16.13 -5.94
C THR A 85 5.32 15.51 -4.61
N VAL A 86 5.65 14.23 -4.64
CA VAL A 86 6.06 13.48 -3.44
C VAL A 86 7.58 13.28 -3.43
N HIS A 87 8.18 13.52 -2.27
CA HIS A 87 9.58 13.22 -1.99
C HIS A 87 9.64 12.07 -0.96
N PRO A 88 9.78 10.82 -1.42
CA PRO A 88 9.86 9.68 -0.52
C PRO A 88 11.25 9.58 0.12
N HIS A 89 11.29 9.34 1.43
CA HIS A 89 12.49 9.07 2.19
C HIS A 89 12.33 7.75 2.94
N LYS A 90 13.19 6.80 2.65
CA LYS A 90 13.25 5.53 3.36
C LYS A 90 14.42 5.57 4.36
N GLU A 91 14.13 5.29 5.61
CA GLU A 91 15.10 5.17 6.71
C GLU A 91 15.06 3.75 7.27
N GLY A 92 16.21 3.12 7.42
CA GLY A 92 16.32 1.74 7.87
C GLY A 92 16.03 0.72 6.78
N GLU A 93 15.87 -0.52 7.16
CA GLU A 93 15.64 -1.66 6.26
C GLU A 93 14.55 -2.58 6.81
N PHE A 94 13.71 -3.11 5.91
CA PHE A 94 12.72 -4.14 6.25
C PHE A 94 13.39 -5.51 6.47
N GLY A 95 14.47 -5.77 5.73
CA GLY A 95 15.18 -7.03 5.78
C GLY A 95 14.43 -8.17 5.08
N GLU A 96 14.84 -9.39 5.42
CA GLU A 96 14.26 -10.60 4.89
C GLU A 96 13.07 -11.05 5.73
N LEU A 97 11.93 -11.30 5.09
CA LEU A 97 10.70 -11.72 5.73
C LEU A 97 10.18 -13.03 5.13
N PRO A 98 9.51 -13.89 5.92
CA PRO A 98 8.78 -15.03 5.38
C PRO A 98 7.75 -14.56 4.35
N SER A 99 7.63 -15.30 3.24
CA SER A 99 6.73 -14.93 2.14
C SER A 99 5.26 -14.82 2.55
N GLU A 100 4.85 -15.55 3.58
CA GLU A 100 3.50 -15.50 4.14
C GLU A 100 3.14 -14.13 4.75
N TYR A 101 4.15 -13.38 5.24
CA TYR A 101 3.97 -12.03 5.77
C TYR A 101 4.20 -10.95 4.71
N ALA A 102 4.96 -11.24 3.67
CA ALA A 102 5.34 -10.26 2.67
C ALA A 102 4.13 -9.73 1.89
N THR A 103 3.22 -10.58 1.45
CA THR A 103 2.02 -10.16 0.70
C THR A 103 1.09 -9.27 1.53
N PRO A 104 0.63 -9.67 2.74
CA PRO A 104 -0.23 -8.80 3.55
C PRO A 104 0.47 -7.48 3.92
N LEU A 105 1.74 -7.49 4.25
CA LEU A 105 2.49 -6.28 4.58
C LEU A 105 2.61 -5.34 3.36
N ALA A 106 2.92 -5.86 2.20
CA ALA A 106 3.01 -5.06 0.98
C ALA A 106 1.67 -4.41 0.60
N LEU A 107 0.56 -5.13 0.73
CA LEU A 107 -0.78 -4.58 0.49
C LEU A 107 -1.15 -3.51 1.52
N ALA A 108 -0.86 -3.75 2.79
CA ALA A 108 -1.10 -2.77 3.85
C ALA A 108 -0.28 -1.48 3.62
N LEU A 109 1.01 -1.61 3.31
CA LEU A 109 1.88 -0.46 3.03
C LEU A 109 1.47 0.27 1.76
N THR A 110 1.01 -0.43 0.74
CA THR A 110 0.48 0.21 -0.47
C THR A 110 -0.73 1.10 -0.13
N GLU A 111 -1.67 0.61 0.66
CA GLU A 111 -2.82 1.42 1.11
C GLU A 111 -2.38 2.63 1.95
N ILE A 112 -1.46 2.43 2.89
CA ILE A 112 -0.99 3.49 3.79
C ILE A 112 -0.23 4.57 3.00
N VAL A 113 0.70 4.18 2.13
CA VAL A 113 1.52 5.13 1.37
C VAL A 113 0.69 5.87 0.33
N THR A 114 -0.21 5.19 -0.37
CA THR A 114 -1.12 5.84 -1.33
C THR A 114 -2.10 6.78 -0.63
N ASN A 115 -2.58 6.45 0.56
CA ASN A 115 -3.39 7.35 1.37
C ASN A 115 -2.60 8.59 1.81
N ALA A 116 -1.34 8.45 2.18
CA ALA A 116 -0.47 9.58 2.50
C ALA A 116 -0.34 10.54 1.30
N VAL A 117 -0.21 10.01 0.09
CA VAL A 117 -0.12 10.80 -1.13
C VAL A 117 -1.46 11.44 -1.50
N GLU A 118 -2.54 10.68 -1.53
CA GLU A 118 -3.86 11.14 -1.97
C GLU A 118 -4.52 12.10 -0.97
N HIS A 119 -4.49 11.76 0.29
CA HIS A 119 -5.22 12.45 1.36
C HIS A 119 -4.32 13.29 2.24
N GLY A 120 -3.14 12.80 2.58
CA GLY A 120 -2.17 13.52 3.39
C GLY A 120 -1.65 14.75 2.65
N LEU A 121 -1.05 14.57 1.50
CA LEU A 121 -0.49 15.65 0.68
C LEU A 121 -1.55 16.38 -0.15
N ALA A 122 -2.57 15.68 -0.59
CA ALA A 122 -3.77 16.25 -1.25
C ALA A 122 -3.45 17.27 -2.38
N GLY A 123 -2.61 16.87 -3.34
CA GLY A 123 -2.22 17.71 -4.47
C GLY A 123 -1.15 18.75 -4.16
N ARG A 124 -0.53 18.68 -3.00
CA ARG A 124 0.58 19.56 -2.60
C ARG A 124 1.93 18.87 -2.80
N GLU A 125 2.98 19.67 -2.79
CA GLU A 125 4.33 19.14 -2.61
C GLU A 125 4.56 18.77 -1.16
N GLY A 126 5.21 17.63 -0.91
CA GLY A 126 5.52 17.20 0.44
C GLY A 126 6.36 15.94 0.49
N GLU A 127 6.65 15.53 1.70
CA GLU A 127 7.47 14.34 1.98
C GLU A 127 6.62 13.21 2.53
N VAL A 128 6.98 11.99 2.18
CA VAL A 128 6.52 10.77 2.83
C VAL A 128 7.76 10.04 3.33
N ILE A 129 7.86 9.91 4.64
CA ILE A 129 8.99 9.29 5.32
C ILE A 129 8.57 7.91 5.78
N ILE A 130 9.32 6.90 5.39
CA ILE A 130 9.09 5.52 5.79
C ILE A 130 10.29 5.07 6.62
N ARG A 131 10.05 4.72 7.87
CA ARG A 131 11.04 4.15 8.77
C ARG A 131 10.73 2.70 9.00
N ALA A 132 11.70 1.83 8.77
CA ALA A 132 11.61 0.41 9.03
C ALA A 132 12.74 0.00 9.98
N ASP A 133 12.40 -0.72 11.02
CA ASP A 133 13.33 -1.23 12.01
C ASP A 133 12.98 -2.68 12.32
N LEU A 134 13.85 -3.59 11.89
CA LEU A 134 13.75 -5.01 12.16
C LEU A 134 14.73 -5.40 13.27
N ASN A 135 14.19 -5.65 14.45
CA ASN A 135 14.94 -6.09 15.62
C ASN A 135 14.51 -7.50 16.02
N ASP A 136 15.46 -8.41 16.02
CA ASP A 136 15.22 -9.84 16.26
C ASP A 136 14.09 -10.36 15.34
N GLU A 137 12.93 -10.68 15.89
CA GLU A 137 11.77 -11.15 15.13
C GLU A 137 10.61 -10.13 15.09
N ARG A 138 10.91 -8.86 15.39
CA ARG A 138 9.91 -7.79 15.40
C ARG A 138 10.24 -6.72 14.39
N LEU A 139 9.28 -6.43 13.54
CA LEU A 139 9.35 -5.33 12.57
C LEU A 139 8.47 -4.17 13.05
N ALA A 140 9.08 -3.00 13.18
CA ALA A 140 8.37 -1.74 13.40
C ALA A 140 8.48 -0.87 12.16
N VAL A 141 7.33 -0.38 11.70
CA VAL A 141 7.26 0.49 10.51
C VAL A 141 6.50 1.76 10.85
N GLU A 142 7.04 2.89 10.47
CA GLU A 142 6.35 4.19 10.53
C GLU A 142 6.24 4.77 9.12
N VAL A 143 5.07 5.28 8.80
CA VAL A 143 4.83 6.07 7.59
C VAL A 143 4.35 7.45 8.01
N ILE A 144 5.11 8.47 7.67
CA ILE A 144 4.86 9.86 8.08
C ILE A 144 4.73 10.72 6.83
N ASP A 145 3.63 11.44 6.71
CA ASP A 145 3.49 12.49 5.69
C ASP A 145 3.58 13.88 6.32
N THR A 146 3.97 14.87 5.51
CA THR A 146 4.06 16.28 5.90
C THR A 146 2.84 17.08 5.45
N GLY A 147 1.71 16.42 5.26
CA GLY A 147 0.51 17.00 4.68
C GLY A 147 -0.41 17.71 5.69
N THR A 148 -1.72 17.56 5.47
CA THR A 148 -2.74 18.31 6.20
C THR A 148 -3.14 17.68 7.54
N GLY A 149 -2.63 16.51 7.86
CA GLY A 149 -3.01 15.76 9.06
C GLY A 149 -4.36 15.04 8.92
N LEU A 150 -4.76 14.38 9.98
CA LEU A 150 -6.03 13.67 10.04
C LEU A 150 -7.19 14.65 10.27
N PRO A 151 -8.27 14.58 9.50
CA PRO A 151 -9.48 15.36 9.77
C PRO A 151 -10.00 15.10 11.19
N GLY A 152 -10.12 16.15 12.00
CA GLY A 152 -10.53 16.03 13.40
C GLY A 152 -9.53 15.27 14.31
N GLY A 153 -8.31 15.01 13.85
CA GLY A 153 -7.29 14.31 14.63
C GLY A 153 -7.48 12.79 14.70
N THR A 154 -8.44 12.23 13.99
CA THR A 154 -8.76 10.79 14.00
C THR A 154 -8.77 10.21 12.58
N VAL A 155 -8.40 8.93 12.46
CA VAL A 155 -8.51 8.20 11.21
C VAL A 155 -9.99 7.92 10.90
N GLY A 156 -10.38 8.08 9.61
CA GLY A 156 -11.73 7.75 9.17
C GLY A 156 -11.98 6.24 9.09
N ASP A 157 -13.25 5.85 8.97
CA ASP A 157 -13.69 4.46 8.82
C ASP A 157 -13.81 4.03 7.35
N GLY A 158 -13.03 4.62 6.47
CA GLY A 158 -13.02 4.27 5.05
C GLY A 158 -12.59 2.84 4.77
N LEU A 159 -12.93 2.35 3.58
CA LEU A 159 -12.60 0.98 3.15
C LEU A 159 -11.08 0.70 3.21
N GLY A 160 -10.25 1.67 2.83
CA GLY A 160 -8.79 1.52 2.89
C GLY A 160 -8.28 1.28 4.32
N THR A 161 -8.80 2.01 5.29
CA THR A 161 -8.48 1.82 6.71
C THR A 161 -8.92 0.45 7.22
N GLN A 162 -10.11 -0.01 6.83
CA GLN A 162 -10.61 -1.34 7.19
C GLN A 162 -9.75 -2.46 6.60
N ILE A 163 -9.33 -2.32 5.34
CA ILE A 163 -8.41 -3.27 4.69
C ILE A 163 -7.09 -3.34 5.45
N VAL A 164 -6.49 -2.21 5.77
CA VAL A 164 -5.23 -2.15 6.51
C VAL A 164 -5.35 -2.82 7.88
N ARG A 165 -6.39 -2.52 8.64
CA ARG A 165 -6.64 -3.16 9.94
C ARG A 165 -6.80 -4.66 9.83
N THR A 166 -7.58 -5.13 8.85
CA THR A 166 -7.77 -6.57 8.60
C THR A 166 -6.44 -7.26 8.29
N LEU A 167 -5.59 -6.64 7.48
CA LEU A 167 -4.29 -7.21 7.12
C LEU A 167 -3.32 -7.21 8.30
N ILE A 168 -3.21 -6.11 9.04
CA ILE A 168 -2.26 -5.99 10.15
C ILE A 168 -2.71 -6.85 11.34
N ASP A 169 -3.94 -6.69 11.80
CA ASP A 169 -4.43 -7.42 12.98
C ASP A 169 -4.71 -8.88 12.67
N GLY A 170 -5.32 -9.17 11.51
CA GLY A 170 -5.76 -10.52 11.13
C GLY A 170 -4.67 -11.38 10.52
N GLU A 171 -4.01 -10.90 9.48
CA GLU A 171 -3.03 -11.70 8.73
C GLU A 171 -1.62 -11.64 9.34
N LEU A 172 -1.21 -10.50 9.85
CA LEU A 172 0.14 -10.31 10.41
C LEU A 172 0.19 -10.50 11.93
N GLY A 173 -0.95 -10.49 12.61
CA GLY A 173 -1.00 -10.57 14.06
C GLY A 173 -0.31 -9.40 14.77
N GLY A 174 -0.23 -8.28 14.10
CA GLY A 174 0.42 -7.06 14.57
C GLY A 174 -0.56 -6.02 15.09
N SER A 175 -0.08 -4.81 15.25
CA SER A 175 -0.87 -3.65 15.67
C SER A 175 -0.58 -2.44 14.81
N ILE A 176 -1.56 -1.56 14.66
CA ILE A 176 -1.45 -0.32 13.91
C ILE A 176 -2.10 0.82 14.66
N THR A 177 -1.45 1.98 14.64
CA THR A 177 -1.97 3.23 15.21
C THR A 177 -1.79 4.38 14.22
N TRP A 178 -2.76 5.32 14.24
CA TRP A 178 -2.69 6.58 13.50
C TRP A 178 -2.69 7.75 14.47
N GLY A 179 -1.94 8.78 14.15
CA GLY A 179 -1.89 9.99 14.96
C GLY A 179 -1.32 11.16 14.19
N PRO A 180 -1.36 12.36 14.79
CA PRO A 180 -0.72 13.52 14.22
C PRO A 180 0.80 13.40 14.33
N ASP A 181 1.51 13.90 13.31
CA ASP A 181 2.95 14.11 13.40
C ASP A 181 3.27 15.51 13.91
N VAL A 182 4.41 15.67 14.55
CA VAL A 182 4.90 16.97 15.07
C VAL A 182 5.11 18.01 13.98
N ARG A 183 5.24 17.60 12.72
CA ARG A 183 5.39 18.46 11.55
C ARG A 183 4.05 18.87 10.92
N GLY A 184 2.92 18.50 11.52
CA GLY A 184 1.59 18.88 11.09
C GLY A 184 0.87 17.87 10.19
N GLY A 185 1.54 16.82 9.74
CA GLY A 185 0.96 15.75 8.94
C GLY A 185 0.41 14.59 9.76
N THR A 186 0.36 13.41 9.14
CA THR A 186 -0.11 12.17 9.77
C THR A 186 1.04 11.20 9.96
N ARG A 187 1.01 10.47 11.07
CA ARG A 187 1.93 9.39 11.39
C ARG A 187 1.16 8.08 11.56
N VAL A 188 1.57 7.06 10.83
CA VAL A 188 1.03 5.70 10.94
C VAL A 188 2.14 4.80 11.47
N ALA A 189 1.89 4.09 12.55
CA ALA A 189 2.85 3.19 13.18
C ALA A 189 2.29 1.77 13.19
N ILE A 190 3.10 0.81 12.75
CA ILE A 190 2.83 -0.62 12.68
C ILE A 190 3.87 -1.37 13.51
N GLN A 191 3.44 -2.36 14.28
CA GLN A 191 4.31 -3.28 15.00
C GLN A 191 3.90 -4.73 14.77
#